data_d39ed033cd962c669623b897fd98b567
#
_entry.id   d39ed033cd962c669623b897fd98b567
#
_cell.length_a   1.000
_cell.length_b   1.000
_cell.length_c   1.000
_cell.angle_alpha   90.00
_cell.angle_beta   90.00
_cell.angle_gamma   90.00
#
_symmetry.space_group_name_H-M   'P 1'
#
loop_
_entity.id
_entity.type
_entity.pdbx_description
1 polymer ?
#
loop_
_entity_poly.entity_id
_entity_poly.type
_entity_poly.pdbx_seq_one_letter_code
_entity_poly.pdbx_strand_id
1 'polypeptide(L)'
;MTTQIERQIAQHMEILVNHIGERPGGSPGCQQAEDYVVSIFVGPGWTTERQAFQCPAWVDLGTELMINGRSFAAYSNAYSPPCAVRAETVAVSTLAELESAELAGRIALIYGALLTSPLSPKSWFLKSEREDRIIQLLEDKQPAALITVQKIGGGVERLIEDWEFHIPSATVSAEIGRELLLARGPVVELQIKSSSEQGSTANIIGRSQEQDNRVVLCAHHDTKYGTPGACDNASGVAVLLALAESLSPRDYPFGLELVSFSNEEYLPIGDDEYLRRNGGDDLSDVLACINTDGVGQLLAPDSITAINAGDEFTGAISRLAAEHKDIEWADPWPESNHSTFAWRGVPSVAFTSTNRVALAHHPYDDLTWSSSRRISRLIPVIQEILGLLAENPPQWSRAG
;
A
#
# COMPACT_ATOMS: atom_id res chain seq x y z
N MET A 1 -20.75 22.69 -11.07
CA MET A 1 -19.47 23.29 -11.49
C MET A 1 -18.35 22.62 -10.72
N THR A 2 -17.27 22.24 -11.38
CA THR A 2 -16.09 21.64 -10.74
C THR A 2 -15.36 22.69 -9.90
N THR A 3 -15.09 22.40 -8.61
CA THR A 3 -14.40 23.32 -7.70
C THR A 3 -12.91 23.44 -8.09
N GLN A 4 -12.21 24.44 -7.55
CA GLN A 4 -10.76 24.57 -7.73
C GLN A 4 -10.04 23.35 -7.14
N ILE A 5 -10.39 22.94 -5.90
CA ILE A 5 -9.80 21.79 -5.22
C ILE A 5 -10.02 20.50 -6.01
N GLU A 6 -11.23 20.29 -6.57
CA GLU A 6 -11.50 19.12 -7.39
C GLU A 6 -10.59 19.06 -8.64
N ARG A 7 -10.28 20.20 -9.27
CA ARG A 7 -9.34 20.26 -10.40
C ARG A 7 -7.89 19.99 -9.98
N GLN A 8 -7.46 20.52 -8.83
CA GLN A 8 -6.12 20.26 -8.29
C GLN A 8 -5.95 18.76 -8.02
N ILE A 9 -6.89 18.15 -7.33
CA ILE A 9 -6.89 16.70 -7.06
C ILE A 9 -6.87 15.89 -8.37
N ALA A 10 -7.70 16.25 -9.35
CA ALA A 10 -7.69 15.58 -10.65
C ALA A 10 -6.32 15.67 -11.35
N GLN A 11 -5.64 16.80 -11.23
CA GLN A 11 -4.29 17.01 -11.77
C GLN A 11 -3.25 16.14 -11.02
N HIS A 12 -3.30 16.10 -9.69
CA HIS A 12 -2.39 15.25 -8.91
C HIS A 12 -2.57 13.78 -9.24
N MET A 13 -3.81 13.32 -9.32
CA MET A 13 -4.15 11.95 -9.71
C MET A 13 -3.64 11.60 -11.11
N GLU A 14 -3.84 12.50 -12.09
CA GLU A 14 -3.37 12.30 -13.46
C GLU A 14 -1.84 12.16 -13.53
N ILE A 15 -1.10 12.97 -12.78
CA ILE A 15 0.36 12.91 -12.73
C ILE A 15 0.83 11.62 -12.08
N LEU A 16 0.31 11.28 -10.89
CA LEU A 16 0.75 10.11 -10.13
C LEU A 16 0.40 8.80 -10.84
N VAL A 17 -0.79 8.70 -11.43
CA VAL A 17 -1.32 7.44 -11.98
C VAL A 17 -0.95 7.24 -13.44
N ASN A 18 -1.15 8.25 -14.30
CA ASN A 18 -0.95 8.11 -15.75
C ASN A 18 0.44 8.53 -16.24
N HIS A 19 1.06 9.54 -15.60
CA HIS A 19 2.37 10.01 -16.06
C HIS A 19 3.51 9.28 -15.35
N ILE A 20 3.40 9.02 -14.04
CA ILE A 20 4.39 8.27 -13.26
C ILE A 20 4.08 6.77 -13.32
N GLY A 21 2.85 6.37 -12.99
CA GLY A 21 2.42 4.99 -13.00
C GLY A 21 2.83 4.21 -11.74
N GLU A 22 3.26 2.95 -11.91
CA GLU A 22 3.71 2.15 -10.78
C GLU A 22 4.94 2.75 -10.10
N ARG A 23 4.96 2.71 -8.77
CA ARG A 23 5.90 3.44 -7.92
C ARG A 23 6.46 2.60 -6.77
N PRO A 24 6.86 1.34 -6.98
CA PRO A 24 7.39 0.53 -5.88
C PRO A 24 8.62 1.19 -5.26
N GLY A 25 8.79 1.02 -3.96
CA GLY A 25 9.92 1.59 -3.23
C GLY A 25 11.27 1.26 -3.89
N GLY A 26 12.12 2.27 -4.04
CA GLY A 26 13.43 2.16 -4.70
C GLY A 26 13.39 2.17 -6.24
N SER A 27 12.21 2.22 -6.86
CA SER A 27 12.07 2.29 -8.32
C SER A 27 12.22 3.73 -8.85
N PRO A 28 12.49 3.89 -10.17
CA PRO A 28 12.45 5.21 -10.82
C PRO A 28 11.09 5.90 -10.71
N GLY A 29 9.98 5.15 -10.73
CA GLY A 29 8.64 5.69 -10.54
C GLY A 29 8.45 6.28 -9.14
N CYS A 30 8.94 5.58 -8.11
CA CYS A 30 8.90 6.08 -6.74
C CYS A 30 9.71 7.40 -6.60
N GLN A 31 10.91 7.47 -7.16
CA GLN A 31 11.73 8.70 -7.17
C GLN A 31 11.02 9.86 -7.89
N GLN A 32 10.32 9.60 -8.99
CA GLN A 32 9.54 10.64 -9.69
C GLN A 32 8.36 11.12 -8.82
N ALA A 33 7.70 10.23 -8.09
CA ALA A 33 6.65 10.61 -7.14
C ALA A 33 7.20 11.44 -5.98
N GLU A 34 8.34 11.06 -5.41
CA GLU A 34 9.05 11.84 -4.40
C GLU A 34 9.37 13.27 -4.88
N ASP A 35 9.94 13.40 -6.09
CA ASP A 35 10.27 14.69 -6.70
C ASP A 35 9.02 15.53 -6.93
N TYR A 36 7.93 14.88 -7.35
CA TYR A 36 6.65 15.55 -7.52
C TYR A 36 6.08 16.06 -6.19
N VAL A 37 6.07 15.25 -5.13
CA VAL A 37 5.63 15.67 -3.80
C VAL A 37 6.49 16.82 -3.28
N VAL A 38 7.82 16.74 -3.41
CA VAL A 38 8.73 17.84 -3.05
C VAL A 38 8.35 19.12 -3.78
N SER A 39 8.04 19.06 -5.09
CA SER A 39 7.71 20.25 -5.89
C SER A 39 6.48 21.01 -5.36
N ILE A 40 5.57 20.32 -4.67
CA ILE A 40 4.36 20.92 -4.05
C ILE A 40 4.68 21.37 -2.61
N PHE A 41 5.41 20.56 -1.83
CA PHE A 41 5.73 20.88 -0.44
C PHE A 41 6.70 22.05 -0.26
N VAL A 42 7.42 22.48 -1.29
CA VAL A 42 8.23 23.71 -1.25
C VAL A 42 7.40 25.00 -1.35
N GLY A 43 6.07 24.86 -1.32
CA GLY A 43 5.13 25.98 -1.32
C GLY A 43 5.24 26.90 -0.10
N PRO A 44 4.59 28.08 -0.13
CA PRO A 44 4.66 29.04 0.97
C PRO A 44 4.15 28.47 2.30
N GLY A 45 4.94 28.65 3.35
CA GLY A 45 4.60 28.23 4.71
C GLY A 45 5.08 26.84 5.11
N TRP A 46 5.71 26.11 4.18
CA TRP A 46 6.25 24.78 4.42
C TRP A 46 7.77 24.75 4.32
N THR A 47 8.41 24.00 5.21
CA THR A 47 9.81 23.59 5.12
C THR A 47 9.85 22.12 4.74
N THR A 48 10.51 21.79 3.63
CA THR A 48 10.50 20.44 3.08
C THR A 48 11.78 19.67 3.47
N GLU A 49 11.61 18.45 3.95
CA GLU A 49 12.68 17.50 4.24
C GLU A 49 12.50 16.24 3.40
N ARG A 50 13.61 15.71 2.87
CA ARG A 50 13.67 14.39 2.24
C ARG A 50 14.42 13.44 3.19
N GLN A 51 13.72 12.48 3.79
CA GLN A 51 14.29 11.46 4.68
C GLN A 51 14.65 10.22 3.87
N ALA A 52 15.80 10.25 3.21
CA ALA A 52 16.30 9.13 2.40
C ALA A 52 16.73 7.94 3.26
N PHE A 53 16.40 6.73 2.77
CA PHE A 53 16.79 5.44 3.36
C PHE A 53 16.99 4.37 2.29
N GLN A 54 17.62 3.25 2.69
CA GLN A 54 17.84 2.11 1.81
C GLN A 54 16.67 1.14 1.89
N CYS A 55 16.29 0.56 0.75
CA CYS A 55 15.25 -0.44 0.67
C CYS A 55 15.63 -1.50 -0.37
N PRO A 56 15.03 -2.71 -0.33
CA PRO A 56 15.09 -3.65 -1.43
C PRO A 56 14.50 -3.03 -2.71
N ALA A 57 15.20 -3.14 -3.82
CA ALA A 57 14.69 -2.78 -5.14
C ALA A 57 14.74 -4.00 -6.06
N TRP A 58 13.76 -4.11 -6.93
CA TRP A 58 13.62 -5.21 -7.86
C TRP A 58 13.13 -4.72 -9.21
N VAL A 59 13.63 -5.35 -10.28
CA VAL A 59 13.25 -5.03 -11.65
C VAL A 59 12.77 -6.29 -12.35
N ASP A 60 11.54 -6.26 -12.88
CA ASP A 60 11.00 -7.26 -13.79
C ASP A 60 11.53 -7.00 -15.19
N LEU A 61 12.31 -7.94 -15.73
CA LEU A 61 12.88 -7.91 -17.07
C LEU A 61 12.15 -8.85 -18.03
N GLY A 62 11.07 -9.48 -17.56
CA GLY A 62 10.17 -10.32 -18.34
C GLY A 62 10.14 -11.78 -17.91
N THR A 63 8.97 -12.37 -18.10
CA THR A 63 8.67 -13.78 -17.79
C THR A 63 8.17 -14.51 -19.02
N GLU A 64 8.73 -15.68 -19.28
CA GLU A 64 8.33 -16.57 -20.37
C GLU A 64 7.87 -17.90 -19.80
N LEU A 65 6.66 -18.35 -20.17
CA LEU A 65 6.09 -19.63 -19.78
C LEU A 65 5.75 -20.46 -21.04
N MET A 66 6.34 -21.64 -21.16
CA MET A 66 6.07 -22.55 -22.24
C MET A 66 5.48 -23.86 -21.73
N ILE A 67 4.37 -24.30 -22.30
CA ILE A 67 3.70 -25.57 -22.00
C ILE A 67 3.55 -26.34 -23.30
N ASN A 68 4.17 -27.51 -23.41
CA ASN A 68 4.15 -28.32 -24.63
C ASN A 68 4.51 -27.52 -25.91
N GLY A 69 5.50 -26.63 -25.82
CA GLY A 69 5.95 -25.83 -26.95
C GLY A 69 5.06 -24.62 -27.31
N ARG A 70 4.01 -24.32 -26.53
CA ARG A 70 3.17 -23.11 -26.67
C ARG A 70 3.51 -22.10 -25.59
N SER A 71 3.58 -20.84 -25.97
CA SER A 71 3.79 -19.73 -25.03
C SER A 71 2.49 -19.31 -24.36
N PHE A 72 2.58 -18.99 -23.07
CA PHE A 72 1.48 -18.48 -22.25
C PHE A 72 1.94 -17.25 -21.47
N ALA A 73 1.00 -16.36 -21.17
CA ALA A 73 1.27 -15.20 -20.33
C ALA A 73 1.52 -15.63 -18.87
N ALA A 74 2.60 -15.16 -18.30
CA ALA A 74 2.93 -15.31 -16.88
C ALA A 74 3.61 -14.03 -16.40
N TYR A 75 3.48 -13.72 -15.13
CA TYR A 75 4.02 -12.54 -14.49
C TYR A 75 4.87 -12.97 -13.31
N SER A 76 6.15 -12.62 -13.31
CA SER A 76 7.01 -12.88 -12.14
C SER A 76 6.41 -12.25 -10.89
N ASN A 77 6.43 -12.98 -9.78
CA ASN A 77 6.04 -12.41 -8.50
C ASN A 77 7.06 -11.35 -8.05
N ALA A 78 6.63 -10.41 -7.22
CA ALA A 78 7.50 -9.36 -6.75
C ALA A 78 8.71 -9.95 -6.01
N TYR A 79 9.89 -9.40 -6.27
CA TYR A 79 11.18 -9.88 -5.74
C TYR A 79 11.58 -11.31 -6.16
N SER A 80 10.85 -11.95 -7.06
CA SER A 80 11.23 -13.27 -7.54
C SER A 80 12.64 -13.26 -8.14
N PRO A 81 13.54 -14.17 -7.72
CA PRO A 81 14.85 -14.32 -8.33
C PRO A 81 14.72 -14.81 -9.78
N PRO A 82 15.73 -14.55 -10.63
CA PRO A 82 15.76 -15.05 -12.00
C PRO A 82 15.89 -16.57 -12.04
N CYS A 83 15.29 -17.20 -13.06
CA CYS A 83 15.45 -18.63 -13.31
C CYS A 83 15.31 -19.01 -14.79
N ALA A 84 15.81 -20.20 -15.12
CA ALA A 84 15.51 -20.93 -16.36
C ALA A 84 15.30 -22.39 -15.98
N VAL A 85 14.06 -22.80 -15.79
CA VAL A 85 13.68 -24.11 -15.25
C VAL A 85 12.80 -24.85 -16.26
N ARG A 86 13.11 -26.13 -16.49
CA ARG A 86 12.26 -27.05 -17.24
C ARG A 86 12.02 -28.29 -16.39
N ALA A 87 10.78 -28.44 -15.88
CA ALA A 87 10.45 -29.57 -15.00
C ALA A 87 8.95 -29.93 -15.10
N GLU A 88 8.61 -31.11 -14.56
CA GLU A 88 7.23 -31.52 -14.36
C GLU A 88 6.57 -30.63 -13.29
N THR A 89 5.28 -30.37 -13.44
CA THR A 89 4.49 -29.66 -12.45
C THR A 89 3.85 -30.62 -11.44
N VAL A 90 3.81 -30.19 -10.18
CA VAL A 90 3.05 -30.85 -9.10
C VAL A 90 2.04 -29.85 -8.56
N ALA A 91 0.76 -30.17 -8.71
CA ALA A 91 -0.34 -29.30 -8.30
C ALA A 91 -0.69 -29.55 -6.83
N VAL A 92 -0.79 -28.47 -6.05
CA VAL A 92 -1.18 -28.48 -4.63
C VAL A 92 -2.13 -27.33 -4.33
N SER A 93 -3.23 -27.62 -3.62
CA SER A 93 -4.30 -26.67 -3.36
C SER A 93 -4.65 -26.53 -1.89
N THR A 94 -4.21 -27.47 -1.05
CA THR A 94 -4.47 -27.48 0.39
C THR A 94 -3.18 -27.68 1.17
N LEU A 95 -3.18 -27.31 2.45
CA LEU A 95 -2.03 -27.50 3.32
C LEU A 95 -1.64 -28.99 3.45
N ALA A 96 -2.62 -29.89 3.56
CA ALA A 96 -2.37 -31.33 3.63
C ALA A 96 -1.73 -31.89 2.36
N GLU A 97 -2.16 -31.42 1.19
CA GLU A 97 -1.50 -31.76 -0.09
C GLU A 97 -0.06 -31.23 -0.12
N LEU A 98 0.15 -29.97 0.31
CA LEU A 98 1.48 -29.36 0.37
C LEU A 98 2.40 -30.13 1.34
N GLU A 99 1.90 -30.57 2.50
CA GLU A 99 2.66 -31.38 3.44
C GLU A 99 3.10 -32.73 2.88
N SER A 100 2.27 -33.36 2.08
CA SER A 100 2.56 -34.70 1.52
C SER A 100 3.27 -34.68 0.17
N ALA A 101 3.26 -33.56 -0.54
CA ALA A 101 3.80 -33.46 -1.89
C ALA A 101 5.34 -33.57 -1.93
N GLU A 102 5.87 -34.24 -2.95
CA GLU A 102 7.28 -34.26 -3.28
C GLU A 102 7.57 -33.18 -4.34
N LEU A 103 8.17 -32.07 -3.91
CA LEU A 103 8.37 -30.87 -4.75
C LEU A 103 9.82 -30.65 -5.21
N ALA A 104 10.80 -31.34 -4.60
CA ALA A 104 12.21 -31.13 -4.92
C ALA A 104 12.51 -31.30 -6.43
N GLY A 105 13.08 -30.27 -7.04
CA GLY A 105 13.41 -30.24 -8.47
C GLY A 105 12.22 -30.15 -9.43
N ARG A 106 10.98 -29.97 -8.92
CA ARG A 106 9.76 -29.83 -9.72
C ARG A 106 9.26 -28.39 -9.68
N ILE A 107 8.33 -28.05 -10.57
CA ILE A 107 7.59 -26.78 -10.49
C ILE A 107 6.32 -27.03 -9.67
N ALA A 108 6.18 -26.37 -8.53
CA ALA A 108 4.97 -26.44 -7.74
C ALA A 108 3.88 -25.49 -8.31
N LEU A 109 2.73 -26.04 -8.67
CA LEU A 109 1.55 -25.29 -9.10
C LEU A 109 0.65 -25.08 -7.89
N ILE A 110 0.69 -23.85 -7.34
CA ILE A 110 0.00 -23.47 -6.10
C ILE A 110 -1.31 -22.77 -6.44
N TYR A 111 -2.42 -23.23 -5.83
CA TYR A 111 -3.75 -22.66 -6.09
C TYR A 111 -4.74 -22.92 -4.95
N GLY A 112 -5.98 -22.50 -5.13
CA GLY A 112 -7.11 -22.83 -4.26
C GLY A 112 -6.97 -22.30 -2.84
N ALA A 113 -7.11 -23.20 -1.85
CA ALA A 113 -7.07 -22.82 -0.45
C ALA A 113 -5.69 -22.32 0.03
N LEU A 114 -4.60 -22.61 -0.68
CA LEU A 114 -3.27 -22.11 -0.33
C LEU A 114 -3.08 -20.63 -0.65
N LEU A 115 -3.85 -20.10 -1.61
CA LEU A 115 -3.76 -18.70 -2.09
C LEU A 115 -5.13 -18.02 -1.98
N THR A 116 -5.64 -17.87 -0.76
CA THR A 116 -6.87 -17.11 -0.50
C THR A 116 -6.66 -15.61 -0.64
N SER A 117 -5.46 -15.15 -0.42
CA SER A 117 -4.88 -13.83 -0.61
C SER A 117 -3.44 -14.00 -1.06
N PRO A 118 -2.74 -12.95 -1.51
CA PRO A 118 -1.29 -12.97 -1.66
C PRO A 118 -0.61 -13.45 -0.37
N LEU A 119 0.52 -14.17 -0.52
CA LEU A 119 1.34 -14.55 0.62
C LEU A 119 2.17 -13.33 1.07
N SER A 120 1.95 -12.90 2.30
CA SER A 120 2.63 -11.76 2.90
C SER A 120 4.14 -12.01 3.04
N PRO A 121 4.96 -10.95 3.05
CA PRO A 121 6.37 -11.05 3.40
C PRO A 121 6.61 -11.77 4.73
N LYS A 122 7.70 -12.52 4.85
CA LYS A 122 8.04 -13.25 6.08
C LYS A 122 8.08 -12.36 7.33
N SER A 123 8.54 -11.14 7.17
CA SER A 123 8.64 -10.16 8.26
C SER A 123 7.34 -9.39 8.54
N TRP A 124 6.26 -9.65 7.79
CA TRP A 124 5.00 -8.93 7.99
C TRP A 124 4.34 -9.28 9.33
N PHE A 125 4.09 -8.28 10.16
CA PHE A 125 3.63 -8.46 11.55
C PHE A 125 2.16 -8.92 11.66
N LEU A 126 1.33 -8.73 10.63
CA LEU A 126 -0.06 -9.21 10.59
C LEU A 126 -0.21 -10.58 9.91
N LYS A 127 0.88 -11.22 9.54
CA LYS A 127 0.87 -12.52 8.88
C LYS A 127 0.28 -13.61 9.78
N SER A 128 -0.55 -14.47 9.22
CA SER A 128 -1.16 -15.57 9.94
C SER A 128 -0.19 -16.77 10.12
N GLU A 129 -0.37 -17.55 11.20
CA GLU A 129 0.38 -18.82 11.40
C GLU A 129 0.25 -19.76 10.20
N ARG A 130 -0.88 -19.69 9.50
CA ARG A 130 -1.12 -20.52 8.32
C ARG A 130 -0.24 -20.10 7.15
N GLU A 131 -0.06 -18.81 6.91
CA GLU A 131 0.85 -18.28 5.89
C GLU A 131 2.30 -18.64 6.20
N ASP A 132 2.72 -18.50 7.47
CA ASP A 132 4.04 -18.95 7.92
C ASP A 132 4.28 -20.42 7.60
N ARG A 133 3.29 -21.27 7.88
CA ARG A 133 3.39 -22.70 7.62
C ARG A 133 3.49 -23.01 6.13
N ILE A 134 2.75 -22.29 5.28
CA ILE A 134 2.83 -22.44 3.81
C ILE A 134 4.23 -22.06 3.31
N ILE A 135 4.74 -20.89 3.70
CA ILE A 135 6.06 -20.40 3.29
C ILE A 135 7.15 -21.37 3.74
N GLN A 136 7.14 -21.80 5.02
CA GLN A 136 8.10 -22.75 5.55
C GLN A 136 8.10 -24.08 4.78
N LEU A 137 6.91 -24.64 4.50
CA LEU A 137 6.81 -25.89 3.75
C LEU A 137 7.35 -25.74 2.31
N LEU A 138 7.10 -24.61 1.64
CA LEU A 138 7.65 -24.35 0.32
C LEU A 138 9.18 -24.28 0.37
N GLU A 139 9.75 -23.59 1.35
CA GLU A 139 11.21 -23.50 1.52
C GLU A 139 11.83 -24.85 1.88
N ASP A 140 11.24 -25.62 2.80
CA ASP A 140 11.73 -26.95 3.19
C ASP A 140 11.72 -27.96 2.03
N LYS A 141 10.70 -27.91 1.17
CA LYS A 141 10.52 -28.84 0.04
C LYS A 141 11.30 -28.46 -1.21
N GLN A 142 11.87 -27.28 -1.28
CA GLN A 142 12.78 -26.81 -2.31
C GLN A 142 12.31 -27.10 -3.75
N PRO A 143 11.12 -26.67 -4.18
CA PRO A 143 10.74 -26.74 -5.58
C PRO A 143 11.73 -25.95 -6.44
N ALA A 144 11.91 -26.36 -7.69
CA ALA A 144 12.77 -25.62 -8.64
C ALA A 144 12.19 -24.24 -9.00
N ALA A 145 10.87 -24.11 -8.98
CA ALA A 145 10.14 -22.86 -9.13
C ALA A 145 8.68 -23.04 -8.67
N LEU A 146 7.97 -21.92 -8.50
CA LEU A 146 6.53 -21.89 -8.23
C LEU A 146 5.77 -21.24 -9.40
N ILE A 147 4.59 -21.78 -9.69
CA ILE A 147 3.56 -21.10 -10.48
C ILE A 147 2.35 -20.96 -9.56
N THR A 148 1.97 -19.72 -9.25
CA THR A 148 0.76 -19.40 -8.51
C THR A 148 -0.38 -19.10 -9.46
N VAL A 149 -1.60 -19.49 -9.11
CA VAL A 149 -2.77 -19.34 -9.98
C VAL A 149 -3.74 -18.35 -9.36
N GLN A 150 -4.05 -17.29 -10.10
CA GLN A 150 -5.11 -16.31 -9.75
C GLN A 150 -6.47 -17.00 -9.65
N LYS A 151 -7.27 -16.66 -8.66
CA LYS A 151 -8.57 -17.30 -8.42
C LYS A 151 -9.63 -17.01 -9.49
N ILE A 152 -9.69 -15.78 -9.97
CA ILE A 152 -10.76 -15.26 -10.81
C ILE A 152 -10.14 -14.49 -11.98
N GLY A 153 -10.78 -14.55 -13.15
CA GLY A 153 -10.39 -13.80 -14.33
C GLY A 153 -10.40 -12.29 -14.12
N GLY A 154 -9.57 -11.61 -14.87
CA GLY A 154 -9.27 -10.19 -14.77
C GLY A 154 -7.78 -9.95 -14.95
N GLY A 155 -7.28 -8.84 -14.44
CA GLY A 155 -5.82 -8.62 -14.35
C GLY A 155 -5.16 -9.66 -13.44
N VAL A 156 -3.88 -9.87 -13.63
CA VAL A 156 -3.11 -10.82 -12.82
C VAL A 156 -2.39 -10.07 -11.71
N GLU A 157 -2.80 -10.32 -10.48
CA GLU A 157 -2.15 -9.85 -9.28
C GLU A 157 -0.94 -10.73 -8.97
N ARG A 158 0.13 -10.16 -8.39
CA ARG A 158 1.29 -10.91 -7.93
C ARG A 158 0.96 -11.55 -6.58
N LEU A 159 1.09 -12.87 -6.47
CA LEU A 159 0.59 -13.63 -5.31
C LEU A 159 1.68 -14.00 -4.29
N ILE A 160 2.94 -13.67 -4.57
CA ILE A 160 4.07 -13.78 -3.63
C ILE A 160 4.85 -12.48 -3.70
N GLU A 161 5.13 -11.86 -2.54
CA GLU A 161 5.64 -10.50 -2.47
C GLU A 161 6.67 -10.38 -1.33
N ASP A 162 7.78 -11.15 -1.44
CA ASP A 162 8.76 -11.21 -0.37
C ASP A 162 10.20 -11.27 -0.91
N TRP A 163 11.00 -10.26 -0.62
CA TRP A 163 12.42 -10.23 -1.04
C TRP A 163 13.32 -11.22 -0.31
N GLU A 164 12.86 -11.80 0.81
CA GLU A 164 13.55 -12.87 1.52
C GLU A 164 13.13 -14.26 1.04
N PHE A 165 12.17 -14.37 0.11
CA PHE A 165 11.72 -15.63 -0.47
C PHE A 165 12.51 -15.95 -1.74
N HIS A 166 13.44 -16.89 -1.65
CA HIS A 166 14.43 -17.15 -2.71
C HIS A 166 14.02 -18.20 -3.73
N ILE A 167 12.78 -18.69 -3.72
CA ILE A 167 12.30 -19.64 -4.73
C ILE A 167 11.72 -18.84 -5.90
N PRO A 168 12.22 -19.04 -7.15
CA PRO A 168 11.66 -18.37 -8.31
C PRO A 168 10.16 -18.60 -8.44
N SER A 169 9.38 -17.57 -8.67
CA SER A 169 7.93 -17.68 -8.71
C SER A 169 7.27 -16.73 -9.72
N ALA A 170 6.20 -17.20 -10.35
CA ALA A 170 5.38 -16.42 -11.26
C ALA A 170 3.89 -16.71 -11.04
N THR A 171 3.03 -15.71 -11.31
CA THR A 171 1.58 -15.86 -11.29
C THR A 171 1.04 -15.97 -12.70
N VAL A 172 0.03 -16.84 -12.87
CA VAL A 172 -0.73 -17.00 -14.10
C VAL A 172 -2.22 -16.75 -13.86
N SER A 173 -2.95 -16.44 -14.92
CA SER A 173 -4.40 -16.30 -14.84
C SER A 173 -5.09 -17.64 -14.50
N ALA A 174 -6.34 -17.56 -14.03
CA ALA A 174 -7.16 -18.73 -13.75
C ALA A 174 -7.33 -19.65 -14.96
N GLU A 175 -7.42 -19.09 -16.18
CA GLU A 175 -7.56 -19.83 -17.43
C GLU A 175 -6.30 -20.66 -17.72
N ILE A 176 -5.13 -20.07 -17.56
CA ILE A 176 -3.85 -20.78 -17.77
C ILE A 176 -3.64 -21.81 -16.66
N GLY A 177 -3.96 -21.48 -15.42
CA GLY A 177 -3.94 -22.43 -14.30
C GLY A 177 -4.84 -23.65 -14.56
N ARG A 178 -6.03 -23.43 -15.10
CA ARG A 178 -6.94 -24.52 -15.52
C ARG A 178 -6.31 -25.39 -16.62
N GLU A 179 -5.65 -24.83 -17.63
CA GLU A 179 -4.96 -25.61 -18.65
C GLU A 179 -3.85 -26.49 -18.05
N LEU A 180 -3.06 -25.96 -17.13
CA LEU A 180 -2.01 -26.68 -16.41
C LEU A 180 -2.58 -27.87 -15.61
N LEU A 181 -3.68 -27.65 -14.87
CA LEU A 181 -4.34 -28.67 -14.07
C LEU A 181 -4.92 -29.81 -14.95
N LEU A 182 -5.54 -29.47 -16.08
CA LEU A 182 -6.12 -30.46 -17.02
C LEU A 182 -5.04 -31.30 -17.71
N ALA A 183 -3.86 -30.77 -17.91
CA ALA A 183 -2.72 -31.49 -18.49
C ALA A 183 -2.08 -32.53 -17.54
N ARG A 184 -2.43 -32.51 -16.24
CA ARG A 184 -2.03 -33.52 -15.23
C ARG A 184 -0.52 -33.71 -15.10
N GLY A 185 0.17 -32.66 -14.66
CA GLY A 185 1.62 -32.70 -14.45
C GLY A 185 2.43 -32.50 -15.74
N PRO A 186 2.11 -31.51 -16.57
CA PRO A 186 2.87 -31.26 -17.78
C PRO A 186 4.30 -30.84 -17.46
N VAL A 187 5.21 -31.09 -18.40
CA VAL A 187 6.53 -30.45 -18.38
C VAL A 187 6.38 -29.00 -18.82
N VAL A 188 6.84 -28.11 -17.99
CA VAL A 188 6.77 -26.66 -18.17
C VAL A 188 8.17 -26.09 -18.24
N GLU A 189 8.38 -25.12 -19.12
CA GLU A 189 9.58 -24.29 -19.16
C GLU A 189 9.21 -22.91 -18.65
N LEU A 190 9.81 -22.49 -17.53
CA LEU A 190 9.64 -21.19 -16.93
C LEU A 190 10.97 -20.45 -16.96
N GLN A 191 10.98 -19.29 -17.61
CA GLN A 191 12.10 -18.37 -17.57
C GLN A 191 11.65 -17.06 -16.95
N ILE A 192 12.30 -16.65 -15.87
CA ILE A 192 12.15 -15.35 -15.22
C ILE A 192 13.44 -14.58 -15.41
N LYS A 193 13.34 -13.38 -15.94
CA LYS A 193 14.44 -12.40 -16.03
C LYS A 193 14.13 -11.31 -15.03
N SER A 194 14.94 -11.18 -14.01
CA SER A 194 14.77 -10.15 -12.96
C SER A 194 16.13 -9.79 -12.38
N SER A 195 16.21 -8.65 -11.74
CA SER A 195 17.35 -8.27 -10.91
C SER A 195 16.87 -7.68 -9.59
N SER A 196 17.58 -8.02 -8.52
CA SER A 196 17.37 -7.45 -7.19
C SER A 196 18.63 -6.69 -6.80
N GLU A 197 18.47 -5.49 -6.24
CA GLU A 197 19.57 -4.66 -5.78
C GLU A 197 19.18 -3.87 -4.54
N GLN A 198 20.15 -3.24 -3.90
CA GLN A 198 19.89 -2.25 -2.86
C GLN A 198 19.49 -0.95 -3.54
N GLY A 199 18.23 -0.56 -3.38
CA GLY A 199 17.68 0.72 -3.83
C GLY A 199 17.71 1.78 -2.73
N SER A 200 17.22 2.96 -3.09
CA SER A 200 17.02 4.06 -2.16
C SER A 200 15.70 4.74 -2.45
N THR A 201 15.00 5.12 -1.41
CA THR A 201 13.75 5.89 -1.45
C THR A 201 13.74 6.90 -0.32
N ALA A 202 12.70 7.72 -0.19
CA ALA A 202 12.61 8.70 0.88
C ALA A 202 11.17 8.97 1.31
N ASN A 203 10.94 9.16 2.60
CA ASN A 203 9.78 9.91 3.07
C ASN A 203 9.95 11.39 2.71
N ILE A 204 8.89 12.02 2.27
CA ILE A 204 8.87 13.46 2.00
C ILE A 204 8.01 14.14 3.05
N ILE A 205 8.63 15.08 3.78
CA ILE A 205 7.98 15.75 4.90
C ILE A 205 7.90 17.24 4.64
N GLY A 206 6.70 17.80 4.75
CA GLY A 206 6.44 19.24 4.77
C GLY A 206 6.10 19.68 6.19
N ARG A 207 6.92 20.53 6.81
CA ARG A 207 6.65 21.08 8.14
C ARG A 207 6.27 22.54 8.06
N SER A 208 5.25 22.91 8.84
CA SER A 208 4.93 24.31 9.11
C SER A 208 5.93 24.92 10.10
N GLN A 209 5.52 25.98 10.78
CA GLN A 209 6.29 26.57 11.88
C GLN A 209 6.50 25.56 13.02
N GLU A 210 7.64 25.68 13.71
CA GLU A 210 7.95 24.89 14.90
C GLU A 210 7.03 25.29 16.06
N GLN A 211 6.44 24.30 16.73
CA GLN A 211 5.54 24.42 17.88
C GLN A 211 5.80 23.26 18.84
N ASP A 212 5.41 23.42 20.12
CA ASP A 212 5.53 22.38 21.13
C ASP A 212 4.74 21.11 20.80
N ASN A 213 3.63 21.28 20.08
CA ASN A 213 2.76 20.18 19.64
C ASN A 213 2.53 20.25 18.13
N ARG A 214 2.28 19.10 17.51
CA ARG A 214 1.98 19.01 16.07
C ARG A 214 0.84 18.04 15.77
N VAL A 215 0.23 18.21 14.61
CA VAL A 215 -0.69 17.27 13.99
C VAL A 215 -0.01 16.72 12.73
N VAL A 216 0.00 15.40 12.59
CA VAL A 216 0.55 14.71 11.43
C VAL A 216 -0.59 14.37 10.45
N LEU A 217 -0.42 14.75 9.18
CA LEU A 217 -1.29 14.35 8.08
C LEU A 217 -0.45 13.47 7.16
N CYS A 218 -0.90 12.25 6.85
CA CYS A 218 -0.07 11.33 6.10
C CYS A 218 -0.82 10.51 5.05
N ALA A 219 -0.05 10.04 4.08
CA ALA A 219 -0.39 9.05 3.06
C ALA A 219 0.91 8.41 2.58
N HIS A 220 0.87 7.25 1.90
CA HIS A 220 2.04 6.71 1.25
C HIS A 220 2.00 6.95 -0.27
N HIS A 221 3.17 7.14 -0.89
CA HIS A 221 3.24 7.39 -2.33
C HIS A 221 3.73 6.21 -3.15
N ASP A 222 4.26 5.17 -2.50
CA ASP A 222 4.62 3.94 -3.18
C ASP A 222 3.38 3.10 -3.55
N THR A 223 3.60 2.14 -4.42
CA THR A 223 2.61 1.16 -4.86
C THR A 223 3.22 -0.22 -4.91
N LYS A 224 2.41 -1.25 -4.99
CA LYS A 224 2.89 -2.58 -5.38
C LYS A 224 3.33 -2.62 -6.84
N TYR A 225 4.17 -3.60 -7.16
CA TYR A 225 4.56 -3.90 -8.53
C TYR A 225 3.35 -4.34 -9.36
N GLY A 226 3.21 -3.78 -10.56
CA GLY A 226 2.16 -4.13 -11.51
C GLY A 226 0.83 -3.41 -11.31
N THR A 227 0.75 -2.41 -10.40
CA THR A 227 -0.43 -1.57 -10.22
C THR A 227 -0.13 -0.10 -10.47
N PRO A 228 -1.02 0.65 -11.16
CA PRO A 228 -0.91 2.10 -11.24
C PRO A 228 -1.18 2.80 -9.90
N GLY A 229 -1.87 2.15 -8.96
CA GLY A 229 -2.12 2.64 -7.60
C GLY A 229 -2.91 3.94 -7.55
N ALA A 230 -4.07 3.98 -8.22
CA ALA A 230 -4.93 5.17 -8.21
C ALA A 230 -5.65 5.32 -6.88
N CYS A 231 -6.30 4.25 -6.43
CA CYS A 231 -6.93 4.18 -5.13
C CYS A 231 -5.84 4.04 -4.05
N ASP A 232 -4.91 3.12 -4.27
CA ASP A 232 -3.86 2.74 -3.32
C ASP A 232 -2.45 3.11 -3.85
N ASN A 233 -1.83 4.29 -3.49
CA ASN A 233 -2.50 5.32 -2.72
C ASN A 233 -2.25 6.72 -3.32
N ALA A 234 -2.34 6.87 -4.67
CA ALA A 234 -2.31 8.20 -5.28
C ALA A 234 -3.43 9.11 -4.77
N SER A 235 -4.59 8.51 -4.39
CA SER A 235 -5.75 9.23 -3.88
C SER A 235 -5.44 9.93 -2.54
N GLY A 236 -4.79 9.24 -1.60
CA GLY A 236 -4.36 9.81 -0.33
C GLY A 236 -3.26 10.86 -0.51
N VAL A 237 -2.30 10.59 -1.40
CA VAL A 237 -1.27 11.60 -1.75
C VAL A 237 -1.92 12.85 -2.34
N ALA A 238 -2.92 12.71 -3.23
CA ALA A 238 -3.61 13.86 -3.81
C ALA A 238 -4.35 14.69 -2.74
N VAL A 239 -4.92 14.07 -1.71
CA VAL A 239 -5.46 14.78 -0.53
C VAL A 239 -4.36 15.57 0.16
N LEU A 240 -3.23 14.92 0.45
CA LEU A 240 -2.10 15.53 1.15
C LEU A 240 -1.55 16.74 0.37
N LEU A 241 -1.39 16.61 -0.96
CA LEU A 241 -0.94 17.70 -1.82
C LEU A 241 -1.94 18.86 -1.88
N ALA A 242 -3.25 18.58 -1.99
CA ALA A 242 -4.29 19.60 -1.98
C ALA A 242 -4.36 20.33 -0.62
N LEU A 243 -4.09 19.64 0.49
CA LEU A 243 -3.95 20.26 1.81
C LEU A 243 -2.72 21.15 1.87
N ALA A 244 -1.57 20.73 1.32
CA ALA A 244 -0.36 21.55 1.24
C ALA A 244 -0.59 22.88 0.49
N GLU A 245 -1.41 22.84 -0.56
CA GLU A 245 -1.73 24.01 -1.39
C GLU A 245 -2.83 24.92 -0.79
N SER A 246 -3.71 24.37 0.06
CA SER A 246 -4.91 25.09 0.56
C SER A 246 -4.85 25.49 2.03
N LEU A 247 -4.04 24.84 2.86
CA LEU A 247 -3.91 25.21 4.26
C LEU A 247 -3.05 26.47 4.44
N SER A 248 -3.45 27.29 5.40
CA SER A 248 -2.61 28.33 5.98
C SER A 248 -2.00 27.83 7.27
N PRO A 249 -0.78 27.22 7.25
CA PRO A 249 -0.25 26.50 8.41
C PRO A 249 -0.10 27.36 9.67
N ARG A 250 -0.02 28.69 9.52
CA ARG A 250 0.12 29.64 10.64
C ARG A 250 -1.19 29.91 11.39
N ASP A 251 -2.33 29.44 10.88
CA ASP A 251 -3.65 29.71 11.47
C ASP A 251 -3.98 28.73 12.61
N TYR A 252 -3.10 27.74 12.88
CA TYR A 252 -3.28 26.74 13.92
C TYR A 252 -2.33 26.98 15.12
N PRO A 253 -2.79 26.67 16.36
CA PRO A 253 -1.99 26.81 17.58
C PRO A 253 -0.96 25.67 17.76
N PHE A 254 -0.83 24.79 16.79
CA PHE A 254 0.11 23.66 16.71
C PHE A 254 0.81 23.63 15.36
N GLY A 255 1.93 22.93 15.29
CA GLY A 255 2.61 22.65 14.03
C GLY A 255 1.80 21.67 13.17
N LEU A 256 1.87 21.85 11.86
CA LEU A 256 1.38 20.85 10.90
C LEU A 256 2.56 20.13 10.28
N GLU A 257 2.46 18.83 10.18
CA GLU A 257 3.43 17.97 9.50
C GLU A 257 2.73 17.12 8.45
N LEU A 258 3.05 17.34 7.18
CA LEU A 258 2.60 16.53 6.06
C LEU A 258 3.64 15.47 5.78
N VAL A 259 3.27 14.20 5.81
CA VAL A 259 4.19 13.08 5.57
C VAL A 259 3.70 12.23 4.41
N SER A 260 4.45 12.26 3.30
CA SER A 260 4.29 11.29 2.23
C SER A 260 5.28 10.15 2.46
N PHE A 261 4.78 9.05 3.01
CA PHE A 261 5.58 7.86 3.30
C PHE A 261 5.97 7.12 2.03
N SER A 262 7.07 6.39 2.09
CA SER A 262 7.50 5.44 1.08
C SER A 262 7.70 4.06 1.69
N ASN A 263 7.54 3.03 0.88
CA ASN A 263 7.76 1.63 1.27
C ASN A 263 6.78 1.15 2.34
N GLU A 264 5.52 1.54 2.22
CA GLU A 264 4.42 1.05 3.05
C GLU A 264 3.96 -0.35 2.60
N GLU A 265 3.87 -0.57 1.29
CA GLU A 265 3.19 -1.66 0.60
C GLU A 265 3.72 -3.08 0.85
N TYR A 266 5.00 -3.21 1.19
CA TYR A 266 5.62 -4.51 1.44
C TYR A 266 6.08 -4.69 2.87
N LEU A 267 6.73 -3.69 3.45
CA LEU A 267 7.06 -3.58 4.87
C LEU A 267 7.17 -2.10 5.22
N PRO A 268 6.82 -1.69 6.45
CA PRO A 268 6.78 -0.29 6.86
C PRO A 268 8.17 0.30 7.11
N ILE A 269 9.11 0.13 6.15
CA ILE A 269 10.49 0.63 6.29
C ILE A 269 10.52 2.16 6.39
N GLY A 270 9.61 2.84 5.64
CA GLY A 270 9.48 4.28 5.71
C GLY A 270 9.00 4.77 7.07
N ASP A 271 8.05 4.06 7.67
CA ASP A 271 7.56 4.34 9.02
C ASP A 271 8.65 4.17 10.07
N ASP A 272 9.44 3.08 10.00
CA ASP A 272 10.57 2.85 10.89
C ASP A 272 11.62 3.95 10.77
N GLU A 273 11.92 4.40 9.56
CA GLU A 273 12.86 5.50 9.34
C GLU A 273 12.32 6.83 9.86
N TYR A 274 11.02 7.09 9.67
CA TYR A 274 10.36 8.26 10.26
C TYR A 274 10.47 8.26 11.77
N LEU A 275 10.15 7.15 12.43
CA LEU A 275 10.27 7.00 13.87
C LEU A 275 11.71 7.22 14.35
N ARG A 276 12.67 6.58 13.71
CA ARG A 276 14.08 6.69 14.04
C ARG A 276 14.58 8.14 14.04
N ARG A 277 14.06 8.99 13.16
CA ARG A 277 14.44 10.41 13.05
C ARG A 277 13.62 11.35 13.92
N ASN A 278 12.40 10.97 14.30
CA ASN A 278 11.45 11.86 14.97
C ASN A 278 11.13 11.45 16.41
N GLY A 279 12.10 10.92 17.16
CA GLY A 279 11.96 10.65 18.59
C GLY A 279 11.70 9.19 18.96
N GLY A 280 11.66 8.29 17.98
CA GLY A 280 11.43 6.86 18.23
C GLY A 280 9.99 6.60 18.69
N ASP A 281 9.84 5.95 19.85
CA ASP A 281 8.52 5.61 20.40
C ASP A 281 7.87 6.78 21.19
N ASP A 282 8.59 7.86 21.45
CA ASP A 282 8.04 9.04 22.13
C ASP A 282 7.45 10.01 21.10
N LEU A 283 6.15 9.92 20.91
CA LEU A 283 5.35 10.82 20.06
C LEU A 283 4.36 11.63 20.92
N SER A 284 4.75 11.97 22.15
CA SER A 284 3.88 12.70 23.10
C SER A 284 3.51 14.12 22.63
N ASP A 285 4.31 14.71 21.75
CA ASP A 285 4.07 15.99 21.09
C ASP A 285 3.12 15.91 19.89
N VAL A 286 2.75 14.71 19.41
CA VAL A 286 1.77 14.53 18.33
C VAL A 286 0.36 14.48 18.92
N LEU A 287 -0.45 15.50 18.64
CA LEU A 287 -1.84 15.60 19.10
C LEU A 287 -2.77 14.59 18.43
N ALA A 288 -2.59 14.41 17.13
CA ALA A 288 -3.30 13.41 16.33
C ALA A 288 -2.54 13.10 15.05
N CYS A 289 -2.73 11.90 14.53
CA CYS A 289 -2.38 11.50 13.17
C CYS A 289 -3.67 11.43 12.33
N ILE A 290 -3.66 11.99 11.12
CA ILE A 290 -4.76 11.90 10.16
C ILE A 290 -4.20 11.24 8.90
N ASN A 291 -4.63 10.02 8.62
CA ASN A 291 -4.17 9.23 7.48
C ASN A 291 -5.26 9.13 6.40
N THR A 292 -4.84 9.21 5.15
CA THR A 292 -5.71 8.97 4.00
C THR A 292 -5.13 7.87 3.12
N ASP A 293 -5.88 6.77 2.99
CA ASP A 293 -5.45 5.61 2.26
C ASP A 293 -6.62 4.91 1.57
N GLY A 294 -6.57 4.79 0.25
CA GLY A 294 -7.57 4.11 -0.54
C GLY A 294 -8.90 4.86 -0.65
N VAL A 295 -8.86 6.19 -0.73
CA VAL A 295 -10.07 7.04 -0.75
C VAL A 295 -10.59 7.35 -2.15
N GLY A 296 -11.84 7.79 -2.25
CA GLY A 296 -12.43 8.34 -3.47
C GLY A 296 -12.80 7.32 -4.53
N GLN A 297 -13.04 6.07 -4.18
CA GLN A 297 -13.56 5.08 -5.12
C GLN A 297 -14.92 5.52 -5.69
N LEU A 298 -15.10 5.32 -6.99
CA LEU A 298 -16.32 5.75 -7.70
C LEU A 298 -17.58 5.03 -7.21
N LEU A 299 -17.47 3.76 -6.88
CA LEU A 299 -18.61 2.88 -6.56
C LEU A 299 -18.76 2.55 -5.07
N ALA A 300 -17.96 3.18 -4.21
CA ALA A 300 -18.01 2.96 -2.77
C ALA A 300 -18.00 4.29 -2.01
N PRO A 301 -18.70 4.42 -0.88
CA PRO A 301 -18.54 5.57 0.00
C PRO A 301 -17.14 5.56 0.62
N ASP A 302 -16.66 6.74 0.97
CA ASP A 302 -15.50 6.88 1.85
C ASP A 302 -15.92 6.60 3.29
N SER A 303 -14.98 6.14 4.09
CA SER A 303 -15.18 5.89 5.51
C SER A 303 -14.14 6.60 6.37
N ILE A 304 -14.50 6.84 7.62
CA ILE A 304 -13.65 7.43 8.64
C ILE A 304 -13.74 6.60 9.91
N THR A 305 -12.62 6.47 10.61
CA THR A 305 -12.56 5.86 11.94
C THR A 305 -11.61 6.63 12.83
N ALA A 306 -11.72 6.42 14.16
CA ALA A 306 -10.77 6.91 15.14
C ALA A 306 -10.19 5.73 15.93
N ILE A 307 -8.88 5.75 16.16
CA ILE A 307 -8.12 4.67 16.77
C ILE A 307 -7.29 5.25 17.89
N ASN A 308 -7.26 4.56 19.04
CA ASN A 308 -6.50 4.98 20.23
C ASN A 308 -6.79 6.44 20.65
N ALA A 309 -8.03 6.86 20.53
CA ALA A 309 -8.51 8.22 20.75
C ALA A 309 -9.44 8.27 21.98
N GLY A 310 -9.49 9.42 22.64
CA GLY A 310 -10.43 9.65 23.75
C GLY A 310 -11.89 9.62 23.30
N ASP A 311 -12.81 9.30 24.22
CA ASP A 311 -14.24 9.16 23.92
C ASP A 311 -14.85 10.45 23.37
N GLU A 312 -14.43 11.61 23.87
CA GLU A 312 -14.94 12.91 23.41
C GLU A 312 -14.49 13.20 21.98
N PHE A 313 -13.22 12.94 21.67
CA PHE A 313 -12.68 13.10 20.32
C PHE A 313 -13.32 12.11 19.35
N THR A 314 -13.38 10.82 19.70
CA THR A 314 -14.06 9.78 18.92
C THR A 314 -15.51 10.15 18.64
N GLY A 315 -16.24 10.62 19.67
CA GLY A 315 -17.62 11.08 19.51
C GLY A 315 -17.75 12.31 18.61
N ALA A 316 -16.77 13.23 18.62
CA ALA A 316 -16.77 14.39 17.73
C ALA A 316 -16.53 13.96 16.27
N ILE A 317 -15.55 13.07 16.00
CA ILE A 317 -15.27 12.54 14.66
C ILE A 317 -16.47 11.73 14.11
N SER A 318 -17.12 10.93 14.95
CA SER A 318 -18.32 10.17 14.55
C SER A 318 -19.50 11.08 14.20
N ARG A 319 -19.71 12.18 14.94
CA ARG A 319 -20.73 13.19 14.57
C ARG A 319 -20.40 13.88 13.26
N LEU A 320 -19.14 14.26 13.06
CA LEU A 320 -18.67 14.85 11.82
C LEU A 320 -18.93 13.93 10.63
N ALA A 321 -18.63 12.62 10.74
CA ALA A 321 -18.97 11.65 9.71
C ALA A 321 -20.47 11.63 9.39
N ALA A 322 -21.33 11.69 10.40
CA ALA A 322 -22.79 11.67 10.22
C ALA A 322 -23.34 12.93 9.52
N GLU A 323 -22.64 14.05 9.56
CA GLU A 323 -22.99 15.30 8.88
C GLU A 323 -22.62 15.27 7.38
N HIS A 324 -21.69 14.43 6.99
CA HIS A 324 -21.21 14.27 5.61
C HIS A 324 -21.75 13.00 4.96
N LYS A 325 -22.78 13.13 4.10
CA LYS A 325 -23.58 12.03 3.53
C LYS A 325 -22.81 10.96 2.75
N ASP A 326 -21.60 11.27 2.31
CA ASP A 326 -20.77 10.36 1.49
C ASP A 326 -19.63 9.74 2.30
N ILE A 327 -19.63 9.94 3.62
CA ILE A 327 -18.62 9.39 4.54
C ILE A 327 -19.35 8.55 5.60
N GLU A 328 -18.93 7.30 5.75
CA GLU A 328 -19.49 6.36 6.72
C GLU A 328 -18.53 6.18 7.89
N TRP A 329 -19.07 6.00 9.10
CA TRP A 329 -18.26 5.55 10.22
C TRP A 329 -17.92 4.07 10.05
N ALA A 330 -16.64 3.72 10.18
CA ALA A 330 -16.16 2.34 10.08
C ALA A 330 -15.52 1.87 11.39
N ASP A 331 -15.48 0.56 11.59
CA ASP A 331 -14.69 -0.04 12.64
C ASP A 331 -13.19 0.21 12.42
N PRO A 332 -12.39 0.37 13.49
CA PRO A 332 -10.95 0.51 13.39
C PRO A 332 -10.28 -0.64 12.62
N TRP A 333 -9.35 -0.29 11.77
CA TRP A 333 -8.56 -1.23 10.96
C TRP A 333 -7.06 -0.89 11.10
N PRO A 334 -6.17 -1.90 11.19
CA PRO A 334 -4.77 -1.68 11.58
C PRO A 334 -3.81 -1.52 10.38
N GLU A 335 -4.25 -1.69 9.16
CA GLU A 335 -3.42 -1.56 7.97
C GLU A 335 -3.20 -0.09 7.61
N SER A 336 -2.01 0.28 7.17
CA SER A 336 -1.57 1.63 6.77
C SER A 336 -0.89 2.46 7.87
N ASN A 337 -0.29 3.58 7.47
CA ASN A 337 0.64 4.40 8.27
C ASN A 337 0.06 4.94 9.60
N HIS A 338 -1.25 5.09 9.73
CA HIS A 338 -1.85 5.54 11.01
C HIS A 338 -1.56 4.59 12.18
N SER A 339 -1.37 3.29 11.90
CA SER A 339 -1.06 2.29 12.93
C SER A 339 0.29 2.53 13.59
N THR A 340 1.26 3.05 12.85
CA THR A 340 2.57 3.46 13.38
C THR A 340 2.42 4.46 14.55
N PHE A 341 1.47 5.37 14.43
CA PHE A 341 1.14 6.36 15.45
C PHE A 341 0.22 5.79 16.53
N ALA A 342 -0.84 5.09 16.12
CA ALA A 342 -1.84 4.56 17.06
C ALA A 342 -1.23 3.59 18.07
N TRP A 343 -0.32 2.72 17.66
CA TRP A 343 0.36 1.78 18.57
C TRP A 343 1.32 2.43 19.56
N ARG A 344 1.66 3.71 19.33
CA ARG A 344 2.49 4.53 20.23
C ARG A 344 1.69 5.54 21.04
N GLY A 345 0.39 5.32 21.17
CA GLY A 345 -0.46 6.14 22.00
C GLY A 345 -0.94 7.45 21.36
N VAL A 346 -0.74 7.63 20.06
CA VAL A 346 -1.20 8.81 19.33
C VAL A 346 -2.64 8.58 18.85
N PRO A 347 -3.59 9.49 19.17
CA PRO A 347 -4.92 9.45 18.58
C PRO A 347 -4.84 9.51 17.05
N SER A 348 -5.43 8.55 16.37
CA SER A 348 -5.33 8.47 14.92
C SER A 348 -6.70 8.45 14.26
N VAL A 349 -6.86 9.25 13.22
CA VAL A 349 -8.04 9.26 12.34
C VAL A 349 -7.62 8.69 11.00
N ALA A 350 -8.33 7.67 10.53
CA ALA A 350 -8.04 7.04 9.25
C ALA A 350 -9.23 7.13 8.29
N PHE A 351 -8.95 7.52 7.06
CA PHE A 351 -9.89 7.56 5.96
C PHE A 351 -9.56 6.47 4.95
N THR A 352 -10.59 5.76 4.46
CA THR A 352 -10.48 4.81 3.34
C THR A 352 -11.84 4.72 2.61
N SER A 353 -11.90 4.02 1.48
CA SER A 353 -13.19 3.64 0.87
C SER A 353 -13.62 2.24 1.34
N THR A 354 -14.91 2.02 1.57
CA THR A 354 -15.44 0.78 2.17
C THR A 354 -15.17 -0.50 1.37
N ASN A 355 -14.87 -0.38 0.07
CA ASN A 355 -14.55 -1.50 -0.82
C ASN A 355 -13.15 -1.39 -1.46
N ARG A 356 -12.19 -0.71 -0.80
CA ARG A 356 -10.85 -0.51 -1.38
C ARG A 356 -10.17 -1.82 -1.80
N VAL A 357 -10.33 -2.87 -1.00
CA VAL A 357 -9.69 -4.19 -1.19
C VAL A 357 -10.05 -4.85 -2.53
N ALA A 358 -11.14 -4.44 -3.18
CA ALA A 358 -11.53 -4.99 -4.48
C ALA A 358 -10.66 -4.48 -5.64
N LEU A 359 -9.98 -3.34 -5.48
CA LEU A 359 -9.15 -2.70 -6.51
C LEU A 359 -7.71 -2.52 -6.07
N ALA A 360 -7.47 -2.31 -4.77
CA ALA A 360 -6.12 -2.17 -4.22
C ALA A 360 -5.22 -3.32 -4.68
N HIS A 361 -3.98 -3.01 -5.03
CA HIS A 361 -2.95 -3.95 -5.50
C HIS A 361 -3.25 -4.62 -6.86
N HIS A 362 -4.35 -4.24 -7.51
CA HIS A 362 -4.75 -4.84 -8.77
C HIS A 362 -4.25 -4.01 -9.98
N PRO A 363 -3.90 -4.62 -11.13
CA PRO A 363 -3.52 -3.88 -12.34
C PRO A 363 -4.59 -2.92 -12.86
N TYR A 364 -5.84 -3.06 -12.42
CA TYR A 364 -6.97 -2.18 -12.76
C TYR A 364 -7.22 -1.07 -11.72
N ASP A 365 -6.33 -0.90 -10.73
CA ASP A 365 -6.39 0.26 -9.85
C ASP A 365 -5.91 1.52 -10.57
N ASP A 366 -6.73 1.98 -11.51
CA ASP A 366 -6.51 3.12 -12.38
C ASP A 366 -7.56 4.24 -12.16
N LEU A 367 -7.45 5.34 -12.90
CA LEU A 367 -8.35 6.50 -12.78
C LEU A 367 -9.80 6.19 -13.16
N THR A 368 -10.08 5.08 -13.85
CA THR A 368 -11.43 4.69 -14.25
C THR A 368 -12.36 4.48 -13.04
N TRP A 369 -11.80 4.03 -11.92
CA TRP A 369 -12.52 3.70 -10.69
C TRP A 369 -12.38 4.78 -9.61
N SER A 370 -11.68 5.87 -9.89
CA SER A 370 -11.41 6.95 -8.95
C SER A 370 -12.26 8.19 -9.24
N SER A 371 -12.57 8.98 -8.22
CA SER A 371 -13.38 10.19 -8.32
C SER A 371 -12.72 11.36 -7.58
N SER A 372 -12.10 12.27 -8.34
CA SER A 372 -11.54 13.51 -7.80
C SER A 372 -12.58 14.36 -7.04
N ARG A 373 -13.85 14.28 -7.46
CA ARG A 373 -14.96 14.94 -6.75
C ARG A 373 -15.19 14.33 -5.36
N ARG A 374 -15.09 13.02 -5.18
CA ARG A 374 -15.22 12.38 -3.87
C ARG A 374 -14.02 12.73 -3.00
N ILE A 375 -12.82 12.54 -3.54
CA ILE A 375 -11.56 12.88 -2.85
C ILE A 375 -11.59 14.33 -2.37
N SER A 376 -12.05 15.29 -3.18
CA SER A 376 -12.10 16.71 -2.81
C SER A 376 -13.00 17.03 -1.61
N ARG A 377 -13.96 16.16 -1.30
CA ARG A 377 -14.86 16.32 -0.15
C ARG A 377 -14.19 16.02 1.19
N LEU A 378 -13.07 15.30 1.18
CA LEU A 378 -12.32 15.02 2.39
C LEU A 378 -11.56 16.26 2.89
N ILE A 379 -11.22 17.19 2.01
CA ILE A 379 -10.48 18.40 2.39
C ILE A 379 -11.20 19.21 3.47
N PRO A 380 -12.47 19.63 3.30
CA PRO A 380 -13.18 20.36 4.36
C PRO A 380 -13.34 19.52 5.64
N VAL A 381 -13.55 18.21 5.54
CA VAL A 381 -13.68 17.34 6.72
C VAL A 381 -12.39 17.32 7.53
N ILE A 382 -11.24 17.18 6.86
CA ILE A 382 -9.93 17.23 7.52
C ILE A 382 -9.70 18.62 8.14
N GLN A 383 -10.08 19.70 7.46
CA GLN A 383 -9.99 21.06 8.00
C GLN A 383 -10.88 21.25 9.25
N GLU A 384 -12.07 20.65 9.27
CA GLU A 384 -12.95 20.66 10.44
C GLU A 384 -12.32 19.88 11.61
N ILE A 385 -11.67 18.74 11.36
CA ILE A 385 -10.92 17.98 12.39
C ILE A 385 -9.79 18.85 12.97
N LEU A 386 -9.02 19.52 12.10
CA LEU A 386 -7.98 20.45 12.54
C LEU A 386 -8.55 21.61 13.38
N GLY A 387 -9.72 22.12 13.00
CA GLY A 387 -10.46 23.13 13.78
C GLY A 387 -10.84 22.63 15.17
N LEU A 388 -11.40 21.41 15.27
CA LEU A 388 -11.73 20.78 16.55
C LEU A 388 -10.49 20.62 17.45
N LEU A 389 -9.36 20.21 16.88
CA LEU A 389 -8.09 20.10 17.62
C LEU A 389 -7.57 21.47 18.08
N ALA A 390 -7.79 22.53 17.30
CA ALA A 390 -7.37 23.89 17.64
C ALA A 390 -8.23 24.54 18.74
N GLU A 391 -9.49 24.18 18.85
CA GLU A 391 -10.45 24.70 19.83
C GLU A 391 -10.38 24.00 21.19
N ASN A 392 -9.69 22.84 21.28
CA ASN A 392 -9.63 22.01 22.48
C ASN A 392 -8.19 21.89 23.03
N PRO A 393 -8.02 21.59 24.33
CA PRO A 393 -6.69 21.44 24.91
C PRO A 393 -5.95 20.21 24.36
N PRO A 394 -4.59 20.20 24.36
CA PRO A 394 -3.77 19.14 23.75
C PRO A 394 -4.12 17.70 24.16
N GLN A 395 -4.58 17.50 25.38
CA GLN A 395 -4.95 16.17 25.90
C GLN A 395 -6.35 15.70 25.47
N TRP A 396 -7.16 16.56 24.87
CA TRP A 396 -8.56 16.25 24.51
C TRP A 396 -8.70 15.08 23.52
N SER A 397 -7.77 14.95 22.61
CA SER A 397 -7.78 13.84 21.63
C SER A 397 -7.38 12.49 22.21
N ARG A 398 -6.66 12.48 23.35
CA ARG A 398 -6.06 11.28 23.91
C ARG A 398 -7.04 10.46 24.75
N ALA A 399 -6.89 9.12 24.69
CA ALA A 399 -7.51 8.23 25.65
C ALA A 399 -6.91 8.51 27.05
N GLY A 400 -7.78 8.58 28.07
CA GLY A 400 -7.38 8.84 29.45
C GLY A 400 -6.66 7.68 30.11
#